data_8363428149cfc926545c82e7dc86cf60
#
_entry.id   8363428149cfc926545c82e7dc86cf60
#
_cell.length_a   1.000
_cell.length_b   1.000
_cell.length_c   1.000
_cell.angle_alpha   90.00
_cell.angle_beta   90.00
_cell.angle_gamma   90.00
#
_symmetry.space_group_name_H-M   'P 1'
#
loop_
_entity.id
_entity.type
_entity.pdbx_description
1 polymer ?
#
loop_
_entity_poly.entity_id
_entity_poly.type
_entity_poly.pdbx_seq_one_letter_code
_entity_poly.pdbx_strand_id
1 'polypeptide(L)'
;MPQIVIPIYFDYASTLCYIAWRIVGQLEGELGFASLWKGVPIAQRTSRSRAGLPLEESELARIRGVIAETGVAVKPPARWLDSGKALEGSELAREAGAFSAYHDAIFRAAYEEEIDIGDLDALTAIAERIGIDPVRFRNEVARGGMASRVAANRAEADSFSAVGYPSFILGDFPLIGIQPIETMRMLLARFIERRAAEPQA
;
A
#
# COMPACT_ATOMS: atom_id res chain seq x y z
N MET A 1 -12.67 -10.00 22.13
CA MET A 1 -11.21 -10.18 21.97
C MET A 1 -10.67 -8.95 21.26
N PRO A 2 -9.44 -8.47 21.52
CA PRO A 2 -8.86 -7.39 20.75
C PRO A 2 -8.77 -7.83 19.28
N GLN A 3 -9.08 -6.92 18.37
CA GLN A 3 -8.99 -7.16 16.94
C GLN A 3 -7.53 -7.42 16.54
N ILE A 4 -7.27 -8.50 15.80
CA ILE A 4 -5.92 -8.78 15.28
C ILE A 4 -5.60 -7.75 14.19
N VAL A 5 -4.46 -7.10 14.32
CA VAL A 5 -3.96 -6.11 13.36
C VAL A 5 -2.79 -6.70 12.60
N ILE A 6 -2.84 -6.66 11.27
CA ILE A 6 -1.79 -7.15 10.38
C ILE A 6 -1.13 -5.96 9.69
N PRO A 7 0.14 -5.64 9.99
CA PRO A 7 0.88 -4.62 9.26
C PRO A 7 1.11 -5.05 7.81
N ILE A 8 0.89 -4.12 6.87
CA ILE A 8 1.11 -4.34 5.44
C ILE A 8 1.92 -3.18 4.88
N TYR A 9 3.15 -3.46 4.47
CA TYR A 9 3.98 -2.46 3.81
C TYR A 9 3.68 -2.42 2.33
N PHE A 10 3.50 -1.21 1.79
CA PHE A 10 3.04 -1.02 0.43
C PHE A 10 3.64 0.22 -0.24
N ASP A 11 3.51 0.30 -1.56
CA ASP A 11 3.74 1.51 -2.34
C ASP A 11 2.61 1.67 -3.37
N TYR A 12 2.08 2.89 -3.52
CA TYR A 12 1.09 3.20 -4.56
C TYR A 12 1.65 3.01 -5.98
N ALA A 13 2.97 3.06 -6.18
CA ALA A 13 3.60 2.77 -7.47
C ALA A 13 3.59 1.27 -7.84
N SER A 14 3.17 0.38 -6.93
CA SER A 14 3.19 -1.06 -7.15
C SER A 14 1.82 -1.61 -7.57
N THR A 15 1.71 -2.11 -8.79
CA THR A 15 0.51 -2.83 -9.25
C THR A 15 0.15 -4.02 -8.35
N LEU A 16 1.17 -4.70 -7.77
CA LEU A 16 0.93 -5.80 -6.85
C LEU A 16 0.30 -5.31 -5.53
N CYS A 17 0.61 -4.08 -5.09
CA CYS A 17 -0.02 -3.49 -3.91
C CYS A 17 -1.48 -3.10 -4.19
N TYR A 18 -1.80 -2.63 -5.40
CA TYR A 18 -3.19 -2.44 -5.81
C TYR A 18 -3.97 -3.76 -5.77
N ILE A 19 -3.41 -4.84 -6.33
CA ILE A 19 -4.03 -6.17 -6.28
C ILE A 19 -4.24 -6.62 -4.84
N ALA A 20 -3.22 -6.44 -3.98
CA ALA A 20 -3.32 -6.78 -2.56
C ALA A 20 -4.43 -6.00 -1.85
N TRP A 21 -4.55 -4.70 -2.11
CA TRP A 21 -5.61 -3.88 -1.54
C TRP A 21 -7.00 -4.41 -1.92
N ARG A 22 -7.22 -4.81 -3.19
CA ARG A 22 -8.49 -5.40 -3.64
C ARG A 22 -8.81 -6.72 -2.94
N ILE A 23 -7.80 -7.58 -2.74
CA ILE A 23 -7.96 -8.89 -2.08
C ILE A 23 -8.16 -8.72 -0.57
N VAL A 24 -7.35 -7.89 0.09
CA VAL A 24 -7.41 -7.65 1.53
C VAL A 24 -8.75 -7.05 1.93
N GLY A 25 -9.29 -6.10 1.15
CA GLY A 25 -10.58 -5.50 1.43
C GLY A 25 -11.74 -6.52 1.50
N GLN A 26 -11.64 -7.63 0.76
CA GLN A 26 -12.61 -8.74 0.87
C GLN A 26 -12.35 -9.59 2.13
N LEU A 27 -11.08 -9.91 2.39
CA LEU A 27 -10.71 -10.84 3.47
C LEU A 27 -10.82 -10.23 4.87
N GLU A 28 -10.69 -8.91 5.03
CA GLU A 28 -10.90 -8.24 6.33
C GLU A 28 -12.31 -8.50 6.90
N GLY A 29 -13.34 -8.35 6.03
CA GLY A 29 -14.72 -8.61 6.42
C GLY A 29 -15.02 -10.09 6.70
N GLU A 30 -14.37 -10.99 5.96
CA GLU A 30 -14.57 -12.44 6.12
C GLU A 30 -13.87 -12.99 7.37
N LEU A 31 -12.65 -12.55 7.64
CA LEU A 31 -11.77 -13.13 8.69
C LEU A 31 -11.72 -12.32 9.98
N GLY A 32 -12.29 -11.10 10.00
CA GLY A 32 -12.40 -10.30 11.22
C GLY A 32 -11.08 -9.72 11.73
N PHE A 33 -10.10 -9.47 10.85
CA PHE A 33 -8.86 -8.75 11.20
C PHE A 33 -8.92 -7.29 10.73
N ALA A 34 -7.94 -6.49 11.13
CA ALA A 34 -7.71 -5.17 10.57
C ALA A 34 -6.34 -5.12 9.89
N SER A 35 -6.27 -4.53 8.70
CA SER A 35 -4.99 -4.22 8.05
C SER A 35 -4.45 -2.87 8.51
N LEU A 36 -3.15 -2.80 8.80
CA LEU A 36 -2.43 -1.57 9.06
C LEU A 36 -1.47 -1.29 7.90
N TRP A 37 -1.94 -0.57 6.90
CA TRP A 37 -1.16 -0.23 5.72
C TRP A 37 -0.12 0.86 6.05
N LYS A 38 1.16 0.59 5.73
CA LYS A 38 2.30 1.48 5.98
C LYS A 38 3.04 1.75 4.67
N GLY A 39 3.04 3.00 4.24
CA GLY A 39 3.63 3.40 2.96
C GLY A 39 5.16 3.39 2.99
N VAL A 40 5.77 2.75 1.96
CA VAL A 40 7.22 2.67 1.79
C VAL A 40 7.58 2.85 0.31
N PRO A 41 8.40 3.85 -0.07
CA PRO A 41 8.69 4.14 -1.47
C PRO A 41 9.60 3.08 -2.10
N ILE A 42 9.09 2.32 -3.09
CA ILE A 42 9.87 1.33 -3.87
C ILE A 42 10.88 2.01 -4.78
N ALA A 43 10.46 3.07 -5.44
CA ALA A 43 11.27 3.77 -6.43
C ALA A 43 12.57 4.36 -5.87
N GLN A 44 12.69 4.47 -4.54
CA GLN A 44 13.84 5.07 -3.85
C GLN A 44 14.81 4.03 -3.26
N ARG A 45 14.67 2.73 -3.59
CA ARG A 45 15.64 1.70 -3.11
C ARG A 45 17.03 1.83 -3.71
N THR A 46 17.17 2.54 -4.81
CA THR A 46 18.45 2.85 -5.46
C THR A 46 18.74 4.35 -5.33
N SER A 47 20.00 4.75 -5.50
CA SER A 47 20.45 6.16 -5.49
C SER A 47 19.81 7.03 -6.59
N ARG A 48 19.01 6.45 -7.48
CA ARG A 48 18.24 7.14 -8.52
C ARG A 48 16.78 6.72 -8.44
N SER A 49 15.89 7.71 -8.46
CA SER A 49 14.46 7.46 -8.58
C SER A 49 14.15 6.76 -9.91
N ARG A 50 13.26 5.76 -9.86
CA ARG A 50 12.73 5.08 -11.07
C ARG A 50 11.46 5.76 -11.60
N ALA A 51 10.92 6.75 -10.89
CA ALA A 51 9.72 7.47 -11.30
C ALA A 51 9.84 8.00 -12.74
N GLY A 52 8.82 7.78 -13.55
CA GLY A 52 8.77 8.16 -14.96
C GLY A 52 9.55 7.24 -15.92
N LEU A 53 10.40 6.32 -15.43
CA LEU A 53 11.06 5.33 -16.29
C LEU A 53 10.04 4.28 -16.77
N PRO A 54 10.18 3.74 -18.00
CA PRO A 54 9.37 2.63 -18.46
C PRO A 54 9.52 1.41 -17.54
N LEU A 55 8.43 0.65 -17.37
CA LEU A 55 8.52 -0.69 -16.77
C LEU A 55 9.23 -1.62 -17.74
N GLU A 56 10.16 -2.42 -17.21
CA GLU A 56 10.86 -3.43 -18.00
C GLU A 56 9.93 -4.60 -18.34
N GLU A 57 10.19 -5.30 -19.46
CA GLU A 57 9.36 -6.43 -19.88
C GLU A 57 9.32 -7.55 -18.83
N SER A 58 10.41 -7.77 -18.11
CA SER A 58 10.45 -8.73 -16.98
C SER A 58 9.50 -8.35 -15.84
N GLU A 59 9.36 -7.05 -15.54
CA GLU A 59 8.45 -6.53 -14.54
C GLU A 59 6.99 -6.65 -15.02
N LEU A 60 6.73 -6.29 -16.28
CA LEU A 60 5.42 -6.46 -16.89
C LEU A 60 4.99 -7.93 -16.96
N ALA A 61 5.90 -8.84 -17.31
CA ALA A 61 5.63 -10.27 -17.34
C ALA A 61 5.25 -10.80 -15.95
N ARG A 62 5.98 -10.38 -14.90
CA ARG A 62 5.66 -10.72 -13.51
C ARG A 62 4.29 -10.19 -13.10
N ILE A 63 3.97 -8.93 -13.42
CA ILE A 63 2.67 -8.34 -13.09
C ILE A 63 1.55 -9.08 -13.80
N ARG A 64 1.70 -9.39 -15.12
CA ARG A 64 0.72 -10.19 -15.87
C ARG A 64 0.50 -11.58 -15.28
N GLY A 65 1.58 -12.23 -14.80
CA GLY A 65 1.48 -13.52 -14.09
C GLY A 65 0.60 -13.40 -12.85
N VAL A 66 0.85 -12.40 -11.99
CA VAL A 66 0.06 -12.18 -10.77
C VAL A 66 -1.40 -11.81 -11.10
N ILE A 67 -1.66 -11.01 -12.13
CA ILE A 67 -3.02 -10.72 -12.60
C ILE A 67 -3.74 -12.02 -13.00
N ALA A 68 -3.07 -12.88 -13.78
CA ALA A 68 -3.65 -14.16 -14.21
C ALA A 68 -3.93 -15.10 -13.04
N GLU A 69 -3.04 -15.17 -12.05
CA GLU A 69 -3.17 -16.01 -10.85
C GLU A 69 -4.25 -15.52 -9.88
N THR A 70 -4.36 -14.20 -9.71
CA THR A 70 -5.29 -13.60 -8.75
C THR A 70 -6.68 -13.32 -9.33
N GLY A 71 -6.79 -13.20 -10.66
CA GLY A 71 -8.03 -12.81 -11.33
C GLY A 71 -8.42 -11.34 -11.13
N VAL A 72 -7.60 -10.53 -10.47
CA VAL A 72 -7.86 -9.11 -10.27
C VAL A 72 -7.54 -8.35 -11.55
N ALA A 73 -8.58 -7.82 -12.20
CA ALA A 73 -8.42 -7.04 -13.42
C ALA A 73 -7.76 -5.69 -13.10
N VAL A 74 -6.59 -5.46 -13.68
CA VAL A 74 -5.88 -4.18 -13.62
C VAL A 74 -4.99 -4.01 -14.84
N LYS A 75 -4.87 -2.78 -15.34
CA LYS A 75 -3.92 -2.41 -16.38
C LYS A 75 -2.66 -1.85 -15.70
N PRO A 76 -1.50 -2.50 -15.87
CA PRO A 76 -0.24 -1.94 -15.35
C PRO A 76 0.04 -0.59 -16.00
N PRO A 77 0.59 0.39 -15.26
CA PRO A 77 1.02 1.63 -15.85
C PRO A 77 2.20 1.40 -16.81
N ALA A 78 2.31 2.21 -17.85
CA ALA A 78 3.42 2.10 -18.80
C ALA A 78 4.78 2.52 -18.20
N ARG A 79 4.75 3.30 -17.11
CA ARG A 79 5.93 3.87 -16.43
C ARG A 79 5.79 3.72 -14.94
N TRP A 80 6.92 3.70 -14.24
CA TRP A 80 6.94 3.79 -12.79
C TRP A 80 6.28 5.09 -12.33
N LEU A 81 5.26 4.99 -11.47
CA LEU A 81 4.60 6.14 -10.88
C LEU A 81 5.51 6.82 -9.86
N ASP A 82 5.40 8.14 -9.72
CA ASP A 82 5.98 8.88 -8.61
C ASP A 82 4.99 8.87 -7.44
N SER A 83 5.22 8.02 -6.48
CA SER A 83 4.34 7.84 -5.31
C SER A 83 4.77 8.64 -4.08
N GLY A 84 5.90 9.33 -4.12
CA GLY A 84 6.49 9.95 -2.92
C GLY A 84 5.51 10.88 -2.19
N LYS A 85 4.92 11.82 -2.91
CA LYS A 85 3.94 12.76 -2.35
C LYS A 85 2.64 12.07 -1.91
N ALA A 86 2.19 11.06 -2.69
CA ALA A 86 1.00 10.30 -2.33
C ALA A 86 1.20 9.51 -1.03
N LEU A 87 2.39 8.95 -0.79
CA LEU A 87 2.74 8.28 0.46
C LEU A 87 2.78 9.25 1.65
N GLU A 88 3.35 10.45 1.48
CA GLU A 88 3.27 11.49 2.51
C GLU A 88 1.83 11.92 2.78
N GLY A 89 1.03 12.09 1.72
CA GLY A 89 -0.39 12.38 1.84
C GLY A 89 -1.16 11.30 2.62
N SER A 90 -0.77 10.03 2.50
CA SER A 90 -1.40 8.94 3.27
C SER A 90 -1.15 9.05 4.77
N GLU A 91 0.02 9.51 5.19
CA GLU A 91 0.32 9.74 6.60
C GLU A 91 -0.44 10.97 7.15
N LEU A 92 -0.60 12.02 6.34
CA LEU A 92 -1.42 13.16 6.71
C LEU A 92 -2.91 12.78 6.82
N ALA A 93 -3.39 11.94 5.89
CA ALA A 93 -4.75 11.42 5.94
C ALA A 93 -4.98 10.53 7.19
N ARG A 94 -3.95 9.80 7.63
CA ARG A 94 -3.98 9.02 8.88
C ARG A 94 -4.16 9.92 10.09
N GLU A 95 -3.43 11.04 10.18
CA GLU A 95 -3.61 12.04 11.23
C GLU A 95 -5.03 12.63 11.24
N ALA A 96 -5.63 12.80 10.07
CA ALA A 96 -6.98 13.32 9.91
C ALA A 96 -8.08 12.25 10.14
N GLY A 97 -7.72 10.98 10.42
CA GLY A 97 -8.69 9.88 10.54
C GLY A 97 -9.33 9.45 9.21
N ALA A 98 -8.75 9.86 8.07
CA ALA A 98 -9.28 9.64 6.73
C ALA A 98 -8.41 8.67 5.88
N PHE A 99 -7.52 7.89 6.53
CA PHE A 99 -6.57 7.03 5.82
C PHE A 99 -7.25 6.09 4.82
N SER A 100 -8.28 5.35 5.23
CA SER A 100 -8.93 4.37 4.36
C SER A 100 -9.54 5.02 3.12
N ALA A 101 -10.19 6.17 3.27
CA ALA A 101 -10.76 6.92 2.15
C ALA A 101 -9.68 7.44 1.19
N TYR A 102 -8.57 7.94 1.74
CA TYR A 102 -7.42 8.39 0.95
C TYR A 102 -6.76 7.24 0.20
N HIS A 103 -6.53 6.14 0.91
CA HIS A 103 -5.89 4.93 0.36
C HIS A 103 -6.69 4.36 -0.83
N ASP A 104 -8.01 4.25 -0.68
CA ASP A 104 -8.93 3.86 -1.75
C ASP A 104 -8.85 4.84 -2.94
N ALA A 105 -8.96 6.14 -2.66
CA ALA A 105 -8.97 7.16 -3.71
C ALA A 105 -7.66 7.22 -4.51
N ILE A 106 -6.50 7.06 -3.86
CA ILE A 106 -5.20 7.08 -4.55
C ILE A 106 -5.01 5.84 -5.42
N PHE A 107 -5.37 4.64 -4.94
CA PHE A 107 -5.27 3.45 -5.77
C PHE A 107 -6.21 3.50 -6.98
N ARG A 108 -7.44 4.02 -6.82
CA ARG A 108 -8.34 4.24 -7.96
C ARG A 108 -7.79 5.26 -8.93
N ALA A 109 -7.34 6.40 -8.44
CA ALA A 109 -6.73 7.44 -9.26
C ALA A 109 -5.59 6.90 -10.13
N ALA A 110 -4.68 6.10 -9.52
CA ALA A 110 -3.51 5.57 -10.19
C ALA A 110 -3.81 4.45 -11.21
N TYR A 111 -4.76 3.54 -10.91
CA TYR A 111 -4.95 2.29 -11.66
C TYR A 111 -6.28 2.17 -12.39
N GLU A 112 -7.28 2.97 -12.04
CA GLU A 112 -8.59 2.95 -12.68
C GLU A 112 -8.85 4.25 -13.48
N GLU A 113 -8.34 5.39 -13.01
CA GLU A 113 -8.60 6.72 -13.59
C GLU A 113 -7.39 7.28 -14.36
N GLU A 114 -6.24 6.62 -14.31
CA GLU A 114 -4.97 7.01 -14.95
C GLU A 114 -4.51 8.44 -14.53
N ILE A 115 -4.82 8.86 -13.30
CA ILE A 115 -4.42 10.15 -12.73
C ILE A 115 -2.97 10.07 -12.24
N ASP A 116 -2.18 11.11 -12.52
CA ASP A 116 -0.81 11.23 -12.02
C ASP A 116 -0.80 11.50 -10.49
N ILE A 117 -0.47 10.48 -9.70
CA ILE A 117 -0.34 10.58 -8.25
C ILE A 117 0.97 11.24 -7.77
N GLY A 118 1.83 11.66 -8.68
CA GLY A 118 2.99 12.53 -8.41
C GLY A 118 2.62 14.02 -8.46
N ASP A 119 1.49 14.35 -9.09
CA ASP A 119 1.01 15.73 -9.20
C ASP A 119 0.34 16.18 -7.90
N LEU A 120 0.88 17.24 -7.32
CA LEU A 120 0.37 17.81 -6.07
C LEU A 120 -1.04 18.42 -6.23
N ASP A 121 -1.39 18.94 -7.40
CA ASP A 121 -2.72 19.51 -7.63
C ASP A 121 -3.77 18.40 -7.65
N ALA A 122 -3.47 17.29 -8.33
CA ALA A 122 -4.32 16.11 -8.35
C ALA A 122 -4.50 15.50 -6.95
N LEU A 123 -3.42 15.35 -6.19
CA LEU A 123 -3.47 14.85 -4.82
C LEU A 123 -4.27 15.77 -3.89
N THR A 124 -4.13 17.11 -4.04
CA THR A 124 -4.88 18.08 -3.26
C THR A 124 -6.39 17.99 -3.56
N ALA A 125 -6.77 17.85 -4.82
CA ALA A 125 -8.17 17.68 -5.22
C ALA A 125 -8.76 16.35 -4.69
N ILE A 126 -7.96 15.28 -4.65
CA ILE A 126 -8.37 14.02 -4.02
C ILE A 126 -8.60 14.21 -2.52
N ALA A 127 -7.67 14.86 -1.83
CA ALA A 127 -7.75 15.11 -0.40
C ALA A 127 -9.01 15.94 -0.03
N GLU A 128 -9.31 16.98 -0.81
CA GLU A 128 -10.50 17.80 -0.63
C GLU A 128 -11.80 17.01 -0.78
N ARG A 129 -11.89 16.14 -1.80
CA ARG A 129 -13.08 15.29 -2.04
C ARG A 129 -13.40 14.35 -0.88
N ILE A 130 -12.40 13.97 -0.09
CA ILE A 130 -12.57 13.10 1.07
C ILE A 130 -12.60 13.84 2.41
N GLY A 131 -12.71 15.18 2.36
CA GLY A 131 -12.90 16.03 3.54
C GLY A 131 -11.63 16.42 4.27
N ILE A 132 -10.45 16.25 3.68
CA ILE A 132 -9.20 16.80 4.23
C ILE A 132 -9.03 18.24 3.76
N ASP A 133 -8.64 19.15 4.69
CA ASP A 133 -8.35 20.54 4.36
C ASP A 133 -7.28 20.64 3.24
N PRO A 134 -7.65 21.13 2.04
CA PRO A 134 -6.78 21.15 0.88
C PRO A 134 -5.57 22.09 1.06
N VAL A 135 -5.73 23.19 1.82
CA VAL A 135 -4.65 24.14 2.07
C VAL A 135 -3.60 23.52 2.99
N ARG A 136 -4.03 22.90 4.08
CA ARG A 136 -3.13 22.14 4.97
C ARG A 136 -2.47 21.00 4.22
N PHE A 137 -3.22 20.19 3.47
CA PHE A 137 -2.71 19.06 2.72
C PHE A 137 -1.61 19.48 1.76
N ARG A 138 -1.89 20.48 0.91
CA ARG A 138 -0.93 21.00 -0.07
C ARG A 138 0.35 21.50 0.60
N ASN A 139 0.24 22.31 1.64
CA ASN A 139 1.39 22.88 2.32
C ASN A 139 2.26 21.81 2.99
N GLU A 140 1.63 20.84 3.67
CA GLU A 140 2.35 19.76 4.34
C GLU A 140 3.09 18.87 3.34
N VAL A 141 2.39 18.40 2.28
CA VAL A 141 2.99 17.52 1.27
C VAL A 141 4.05 18.26 0.44
N ALA A 142 3.83 19.53 0.08
CA ALA A 142 4.80 20.32 -0.69
C ALA A 142 6.13 20.50 0.04
N ARG A 143 6.11 20.63 1.37
CA ARG A 143 7.33 20.82 2.19
C ARG A 143 7.95 19.51 2.70
N GLY A 144 7.38 18.35 2.36
CA GLY A 144 7.85 17.06 2.89
C GLY A 144 7.54 16.86 4.38
N GLY A 145 6.43 17.41 4.86
CA GLY A 145 6.07 17.42 6.29
C GLY A 145 5.87 16.04 6.90
N MET A 146 5.57 15.03 6.06
CA MET A 146 5.38 13.63 6.49
C MET A 146 6.54 12.70 6.10
N ALA A 147 7.60 13.21 5.48
CA ALA A 147 8.74 12.41 5.02
C ALA A 147 9.39 11.57 6.14
N SER A 148 9.46 12.10 7.37
CA SER A 148 10.00 11.37 8.52
C SER A 148 9.15 10.15 8.90
N ARG A 149 7.84 10.20 8.75
CA ARG A 149 6.94 9.05 8.99
C ARG A 149 7.10 7.98 7.93
N VAL A 150 7.19 8.38 6.67
CA VAL A 150 7.46 7.45 5.56
C VAL A 150 8.84 6.80 5.74
N ALA A 151 9.85 7.56 6.20
CA ALA A 151 11.16 7.01 6.53
C ALA A 151 11.12 6.03 7.71
N ALA A 152 10.30 6.31 8.73
CA ALA A 152 10.10 5.39 9.87
C ALA A 152 9.42 4.08 9.42
N ASN A 153 8.40 4.14 8.54
CA ASN A 153 7.79 2.95 7.95
C ASN A 153 8.83 2.10 7.19
N ARG A 154 9.76 2.76 6.49
CA ARG A 154 10.85 2.08 5.79
C ARG A 154 11.78 1.37 6.77
N ALA A 155 12.24 2.06 7.82
CA ALA A 155 13.12 1.47 8.82
C ALA A 155 12.47 0.27 9.52
N GLU A 156 11.17 0.37 9.80
CA GLU A 156 10.40 -0.73 10.38
C GLU A 156 10.26 -1.90 9.40
N ALA A 157 9.95 -1.66 8.12
CA ALA A 157 9.90 -2.70 7.09
C ALA A 157 11.25 -3.43 6.95
N ASP A 158 12.35 -2.68 6.97
CA ASP A 158 13.70 -3.24 6.89
C ASP A 158 14.02 -4.13 8.11
N SER A 159 13.53 -3.80 9.31
CA SER A 159 13.70 -4.63 10.51
C SER A 159 13.03 -6.01 10.41
N PHE A 160 11.95 -6.11 9.63
CA PHE A 160 11.28 -7.38 9.30
C PHE A 160 11.84 -8.06 8.05
N SER A 161 12.91 -7.55 7.44
CA SER A 161 13.42 -8.04 6.16
C SER A 161 12.37 -8.02 5.03
N ALA A 162 11.46 -7.05 5.05
CA ALA A 162 10.44 -6.85 4.04
C ALA A 162 11.04 -6.25 2.77
N VAL A 163 11.71 -7.09 1.96
CA VAL A 163 12.51 -6.68 0.79
C VAL A 163 11.71 -6.44 -0.49
N GLY A 164 10.39 -6.67 -0.47
CA GLY A 164 9.46 -6.45 -1.59
C GLY A 164 8.10 -5.99 -1.10
N TYR A 165 7.23 -5.50 -1.99
CA TYR A 165 5.90 -5.02 -1.62
C TYR A 165 4.83 -5.52 -2.59
N PRO A 166 3.60 -5.84 -2.08
CA PRO A 166 3.21 -5.77 -0.67
C PRO A 166 3.98 -6.75 0.21
N SER A 167 4.19 -6.41 1.50
CA SER A 167 4.69 -7.33 2.53
C SER A 167 3.74 -7.33 3.72
N PHE A 168 3.20 -8.50 4.05
CA PHE A 168 2.32 -8.72 5.20
C PHE A 168 3.16 -9.25 6.37
N ILE A 169 3.08 -8.64 7.54
CA ILE A 169 3.83 -9.10 8.70
C ILE A 169 2.95 -10.01 9.56
N LEU A 170 3.24 -11.30 9.50
CA LEU A 170 2.52 -12.35 10.21
C LEU A 170 3.33 -12.81 11.44
N GLY A 171 3.23 -12.06 12.54
CA GLY A 171 4.16 -12.17 13.68
C GLY A 171 5.52 -11.61 13.31
N ASP A 172 6.56 -12.45 13.32
CA ASP A 172 7.91 -12.06 12.93
C ASP A 172 8.24 -12.38 11.45
N PHE A 173 7.27 -12.95 10.72
CA PHE A 173 7.47 -13.40 9.34
C PHE A 173 6.88 -12.43 8.32
N PRO A 174 7.69 -11.92 7.35
CA PRO A 174 7.17 -11.19 6.20
C PRO A 174 6.67 -12.18 5.13
N LEU A 175 5.39 -12.13 4.81
CA LEU A 175 4.84 -12.71 3.59
C LEU A 175 4.95 -11.68 2.47
N ILE A 176 5.89 -11.89 1.54
CA ILE A 176 6.21 -10.94 0.47
C ILE A 176 5.44 -11.26 -0.80
N GLY A 177 4.81 -10.25 -1.38
CA GLY A 177 3.98 -10.37 -2.58
C GLY A 177 2.53 -10.68 -2.26
N ILE A 178 1.78 -11.04 -3.30
CA ILE A 178 0.37 -11.40 -3.21
C ILE A 178 0.13 -12.73 -3.89
N GLN A 179 -0.74 -13.54 -3.33
CA GLN A 179 -1.15 -14.84 -3.82
C GLN A 179 -2.63 -14.81 -4.23
N PRO A 180 -3.14 -15.82 -4.95
CA PRO A 180 -4.57 -15.97 -5.19
C PRO A 180 -5.38 -15.88 -3.89
N ILE A 181 -6.61 -15.34 -3.98
CA ILE A 181 -7.44 -15.03 -2.80
C ILE A 181 -7.62 -16.23 -1.87
N GLU A 182 -7.78 -17.45 -2.42
CA GLU A 182 -7.94 -18.67 -1.61
C GLU A 182 -6.68 -18.99 -0.79
N THR A 183 -5.51 -18.81 -1.41
CA THR A 183 -4.22 -18.99 -0.71
C THR A 183 -4.03 -17.93 0.37
N MET A 184 -4.34 -16.66 0.06
CA MET A 184 -4.30 -15.59 1.07
C MET A 184 -5.27 -15.86 2.21
N ARG A 185 -6.50 -16.27 1.92
CA ARG A 185 -7.51 -16.65 2.92
C ARG A 185 -6.98 -17.72 3.87
N MET A 186 -6.43 -18.80 3.33
CA MET A 186 -5.86 -19.90 4.12
C MET A 186 -4.70 -19.43 5.00
N LEU A 187 -3.76 -18.65 4.47
CA LEU A 187 -2.59 -18.16 5.20
C LEU A 187 -2.98 -17.21 6.33
N LEU A 188 -3.86 -16.25 6.05
CA LEU A 188 -4.33 -15.28 7.03
C LEU A 188 -5.20 -15.92 8.10
N ALA A 189 -6.14 -16.80 7.73
CA ALA A 189 -6.97 -17.53 8.69
C ALA A 189 -6.11 -18.33 9.67
N ARG A 190 -5.14 -19.10 9.16
CA ARG A 190 -4.22 -19.87 9.99
C ARG A 190 -3.38 -19.00 10.93
N PHE A 191 -2.97 -17.83 10.48
CA PHE A 191 -2.25 -16.88 11.34
C PHE A 191 -3.17 -16.35 12.46
N ILE A 192 -4.39 -15.92 12.09
CA ILE A 192 -5.40 -15.38 13.01
C ILE A 192 -5.77 -16.42 14.08
N GLU A 193 -6.03 -17.67 13.68
CA GLU A 193 -6.34 -18.77 14.61
C GLU A 193 -5.21 -19.02 15.62
N ARG A 194 -3.94 -19.03 15.15
CA ARG A 194 -2.79 -19.20 16.04
C ARG A 194 -2.65 -18.06 17.05
N ARG A 195 -2.81 -16.81 16.57
CA ARG A 195 -2.73 -15.63 17.46
C ARG A 195 -3.87 -15.59 18.48
N ALA A 196 -5.06 -16.05 18.10
CA ALA A 196 -6.19 -16.15 19.01
C ALA A 196 -6.02 -17.25 20.08
N ALA A 197 -5.23 -18.29 19.78
CA ALA A 197 -4.93 -19.39 20.70
C ALA A 197 -3.74 -19.11 21.64
N GLU A 198 -2.92 -18.08 21.38
CA GLU A 198 -1.79 -17.69 22.24
C GLU A 198 -2.33 -17.09 23.56
N PRO A 199 -1.86 -17.57 24.74
CA PRO A 199 -2.22 -16.95 26.01
C PRO A 199 -1.81 -15.48 26.02
N GLN A 200 -2.70 -14.59 26.40
CA GLN A 200 -2.35 -13.19 26.63
C GLN A 200 -1.42 -13.12 27.85
N ALA A 201 -0.16 -12.80 27.62
CA ALA A 201 0.85 -12.63 28.67
C ALA A 201 0.64 -11.32 29.43
#